data_743f0ae91d8fd938e6636cb970a9d113
#
_entry.id   743f0ae91d8fd938e6636cb970a9d113
#
_cell.length_a   1.000
_cell.length_b   1.000
_cell.length_c   1.000
_cell.angle_alpha   90.00
_cell.angle_beta   90.00
_cell.angle_gamma   90.00
#
_symmetry.space_group_name_H-M   'P 1'
#
loop_
_entity.id
_entity.type
_entity.pdbx_description
1 polymer ?
#
loop_
_entity_poly.entity_id
_entity_poly.type
_entity_poly.pdbx_seq_one_letter_code
_entity_poly.pdbx_strand_id
1 'polypeptide(L)'
;MKRLLYVVAFATLILTTSCVSKKKFVDLQNNYNRLQTDYATLQGNYNDAKVKIAEYTSDSKSLSARLADEQKRNTELKQQYQSLMRNYNSNVSQGQVNISKLVDEINASNKFIKQLVEAKSKSDSLNQALTNKLTRSLTREEMQDVDVEVLKGVVYISLADNMLYQSGSYEIGPRAGETLSKIAKIITDYKDYEVLVEGNTDNVPISRPNIRNNWDLSALRASSVVQELQNKYGVDPKRLSAAGRGEYNPVAKNDTEKGKQRNRRTQISLPRNLISSWILSIRLRLKANNNTHIMRTDSA
;
A
#
# COMPACT_ATOMS: atom_id res chain seq x y z
N MET A 1 -11.30 72.48 -41.37
CA MET A 1 -11.22 72.30 -39.88
C MET A 1 -12.24 71.35 -39.26
N LYS A 2 -13.53 71.41 -39.61
CA LYS A 2 -14.58 70.56 -38.99
C LYS A 2 -14.36 69.03 -39.22
N ARG A 3 -13.87 68.63 -40.41
CA ARG A 3 -13.65 67.17 -40.68
C ARG A 3 -12.46 66.57 -39.89
N LEU A 4 -11.43 67.40 -39.61
CA LEU A 4 -10.31 66.97 -38.79
C LEU A 4 -10.73 66.74 -37.31
N LEU A 5 -11.65 67.59 -36.81
CA LEU A 5 -12.18 67.49 -35.45
C LEU A 5 -13.01 66.20 -35.23
N TYR A 6 -13.75 65.77 -36.26
CA TYR A 6 -14.53 64.51 -36.18
C TYR A 6 -13.61 63.26 -36.23
N VAL A 7 -12.54 63.31 -36.98
CA VAL A 7 -11.56 62.20 -37.01
C VAL A 7 -10.83 62.07 -35.69
N VAL A 8 -10.44 63.18 -35.08
CA VAL A 8 -9.80 63.20 -33.76
C VAL A 8 -10.81 62.76 -32.66
N ALA A 9 -12.03 63.23 -32.71
CA ALA A 9 -13.08 62.82 -31.75
C ALA A 9 -13.45 61.31 -31.90
N PHE A 10 -13.45 60.79 -33.12
CA PHE A 10 -13.67 59.35 -33.36
C PHE A 10 -12.47 58.49 -32.94
N ALA A 11 -11.25 58.97 -33.16
CA ALA A 11 -10.05 58.28 -32.69
C ALA A 11 -9.92 58.27 -31.16
N THR A 12 -10.34 59.37 -30.47
CA THR A 12 -10.38 59.38 -28.98
C THR A 12 -11.50 58.50 -28.41
N LEU A 13 -12.63 58.40 -29.09
CA LEU A 13 -13.71 57.47 -28.65
C LEU A 13 -13.30 55.99 -28.75
N ILE A 14 -12.50 55.62 -29.76
CA ILE A 14 -11.98 54.25 -29.91
C ILE A 14 -10.92 53.95 -28.83
N LEU A 15 -10.14 54.92 -28.40
CA LEU A 15 -9.12 54.75 -27.35
C LEU A 15 -9.73 54.62 -25.94
N THR A 16 -10.87 55.19 -25.67
CA THR A 16 -11.53 55.10 -24.33
C THR A 16 -12.26 53.80 -24.12
N THR A 17 -12.72 53.14 -25.18
CA THR A 17 -13.35 51.78 -25.05
C THR A 17 -12.33 50.66 -24.77
N SER A 18 -11.04 50.95 -25.00
CA SER A 18 -9.97 49.95 -24.79
C SER A 18 -9.62 49.74 -23.31
N CYS A 19 -9.84 50.72 -22.42
CA CYS A 19 -9.40 50.61 -21.03
C CYS A 19 -10.30 49.74 -20.14
N VAL A 20 -11.62 49.67 -20.42
CA VAL A 20 -12.53 48.78 -19.67
C VAL A 20 -12.36 47.34 -20.08
N SER A 21 -11.89 47.10 -21.29
CA SER A 21 -11.62 45.79 -21.86
C SER A 21 -10.37 45.11 -21.25
N LYS A 22 -9.32 45.88 -20.93
CA LYS A 22 -8.04 45.33 -20.52
C LYS A 22 -8.08 44.59 -19.19
N LYS A 23 -8.79 45.13 -18.21
CA LYS A 23 -8.96 44.44 -16.90
C LYS A 23 -9.78 43.14 -17.05
N LYS A 24 -10.88 43.20 -17.78
CA LYS A 24 -11.68 41.98 -18.07
C LYS A 24 -10.92 40.98 -18.92
N PHE A 25 -10.06 41.45 -19.86
CA PHE A 25 -9.22 40.57 -20.64
C PHE A 25 -8.17 39.88 -19.78
N VAL A 26 -7.52 40.60 -18.88
CA VAL A 26 -6.53 40.06 -17.94
C VAL A 26 -7.19 39.07 -16.98
N ASP A 27 -8.37 39.40 -16.45
CA ASP A 27 -9.12 38.49 -15.59
C ASP A 27 -9.57 37.22 -16.34
N LEU A 28 -10.00 37.37 -17.60
CA LEU A 28 -10.36 36.23 -18.45
C LEU A 28 -9.12 35.38 -18.78
N GLN A 29 -8.00 36.04 -19.09
CA GLN A 29 -6.72 35.35 -19.34
C GLN A 29 -6.25 34.55 -18.10
N ASN A 30 -6.37 35.15 -16.91
CA ASN A 30 -6.02 34.48 -15.66
C ASN A 30 -6.96 33.29 -15.38
N ASN A 31 -8.26 33.48 -15.62
CA ASN A 31 -9.23 32.39 -15.48
C ASN A 31 -9.00 31.28 -16.51
N TYR A 32 -8.64 31.63 -17.75
CA TYR A 32 -8.29 30.66 -18.78
C TYR A 32 -7.04 29.86 -18.40
N ASN A 33 -5.98 30.54 -17.97
CA ASN A 33 -4.74 29.89 -17.53
C ASN A 33 -4.99 28.96 -16.32
N ARG A 34 -5.81 29.41 -15.37
CA ARG A 34 -6.21 28.59 -14.22
C ARG A 34 -7.00 27.35 -14.67
N LEU A 35 -7.99 27.54 -15.51
CA LEU A 35 -8.80 26.43 -16.05
C LEU A 35 -7.93 25.44 -16.85
N GLN A 36 -6.95 25.93 -17.61
CA GLN A 36 -6.01 25.09 -18.34
C GLN A 36 -5.12 24.26 -17.40
N THR A 37 -4.70 24.86 -16.28
CA THR A 37 -3.94 24.14 -15.23
C THR A 37 -4.80 23.11 -14.53
N ASP A 38 -6.04 23.48 -14.18
CA ASP A 38 -6.99 22.58 -13.55
C ASP A 38 -7.34 21.39 -14.47
N TYR A 39 -7.53 21.67 -15.78
CA TYR A 39 -7.77 20.65 -16.80
C TYR A 39 -6.58 19.69 -16.94
N ALA A 40 -5.35 20.23 -17.01
CA ALA A 40 -4.15 19.41 -17.08
C ALA A 40 -3.99 18.51 -15.83
N THR A 41 -4.28 19.05 -14.66
CA THR A 41 -4.26 18.31 -13.39
C THR A 41 -5.32 17.20 -13.37
N LEU A 42 -6.55 17.53 -13.79
CA LEU A 42 -7.64 16.57 -13.88
C LEU A 42 -7.32 15.45 -14.88
N GLN A 43 -6.72 15.79 -16.00
CA GLN A 43 -6.30 14.82 -17.02
C GLN A 43 -5.18 13.91 -16.50
N GLY A 44 -4.25 14.45 -15.72
CA GLY A 44 -3.24 13.66 -15.00
C GLY A 44 -3.88 12.66 -14.04
N ASN A 45 -4.76 13.15 -13.17
CA ASN A 45 -5.49 12.31 -12.22
C ASN A 45 -6.36 11.23 -12.90
N TYR A 46 -6.99 11.58 -14.03
CA TYR A 46 -7.76 10.63 -14.84
C TYR A 46 -6.88 9.53 -15.41
N ASN A 47 -5.72 9.89 -15.96
CA ASN A 47 -4.77 8.91 -16.50
C ASN A 47 -4.21 7.98 -15.38
N ASP A 48 -3.88 8.55 -14.22
CA ASP A 48 -3.43 7.79 -13.05
C ASP A 48 -4.52 6.83 -12.56
N ALA A 49 -5.77 7.30 -12.50
CA ALA A 49 -6.91 6.45 -12.16
C ALA A 49 -7.12 5.33 -13.18
N LYS A 50 -6.96 5.64 -14.48
CA LYS A 50 -7.08 4.66 -15.57
C LYS A 50 -6.00 3.57 -15.47
N VAL A 51 -4.76 3.97 -15.15
CA VAL A 51 -3.66 3.02 -14.92
C VAL A 51 -3.97 2.12 -13.73
N LYS A 52 -4.40 2.70 -12.60
CA LYS A 52 -4.80 1.93 -11.40
C LYS A 52 -5.97 0.97 -11.70
N ILE A 53 -6.99 1.42 -12.44
CA ILE A 53 -8.11 0.57 -12.85
C ILE A 53 -7.62 -0.58 -13.73
N ALA A 54 -6.69 -0.33 -14.66
CA ALA A 54 -6.12 -1.38 -15.51
C ALA A 54 -5.32 -2.40 -14.68
N GLU A 55 -4.55 -1.93 -13.70
CA GLU A 55 -3.81 -2.76 -12.75
C GLU A 55 -4.77 -3.61 -11.89
N TYR A 56 -5.76 -2.99 -11.25
CA TYR A 56 -6.79 -3.71 -10.49
C TYR A 56 -7.59 -4.68 -11.35
N THR A 57 -7.88 -4.31 -12.61
CA THR A 57 -8.59 -5.20 -13.55
C THR A 57 -7.71 -6.41 -13.89
N SER A 58 -6.41 -6.20 -14.10
CA SER A 58 -5.43 -7.26 -14.33
C SER A 58 -5.31 -8.18 -13.10
N ASP A 59 -5.17 -7.59 -11.92
CA ASP A 59 -5.08 -8.33 -10.65
C ASP A 59 -6.37 -9.10 -10.36
N SER A 60 -7.53 -8.46 -10.58
CA SER A 60 -8.84 -9.11 -10.45
C SER A 60 -9.00 -10.26 -11.43
N LYS A 61 -8.56 -10.08 -12.69
CA LYS A 61 -8.57 -11.13 -13.72
C LYS A 61 -7.61 -12.27 -13.36
N SER A 62 -6.43 -11.95 -12.86
CA SER A 62 -5.46 -12.93 -12.37
C SER A 62 -6.00 -13.71 -11.17
N LEU A 63 -6.62 -13.01 -10.22
CA LEU A 63 -7.22 -13.63 -9.04
C LEU A 63 -8.42 -14.52 -9.41
N SER A 64 -9.26 -14.05 -10.34
CA SER A 64 -10.39 -14.83 -10.87
C SER A 64 -9.91 -16.10 -11.61
N ALA A 65 -8.81 -15.98 -12.37
CA ALA A 65 -8.22 -17.13 -13.05
C ALA A 65 -7.65 -18.15 -12.05
N ARG A 66 -6.96 -17.68 -11.00
CA ARG A 66 -6.46 -18.56 -9.91
C ARG A 66 -7.60 -19.21 -9.14
N LEU A 67 -8.67 -18.47 -8.89
CA LEU A 67 -9.86 -19.01 -8.23
C LEU A 67 -10.54 -20.10 -9.09
N ALA A 68 -10.66 -19.84 -10.42
CA ALA A 68 -11.20 -20.81 -11.35
C ALA A 68 -10.34 -22.07 -11.45
N ASP A 69 -9.01 -21.91 -11.47
CA ASP A 69 -8.07 -23.04 -11.46
C ASP A 69 -8.17 -23.86 -10.16
N GLU A 70 -8.30 -23.18 -9.02
CA GLU A 70 -8.50 -23.84 -7.73
C GLU A 70 -9.86 -24.55 -7.62
N GLN A 71 -10.92 -23.93 -8.14
CA GLN A 71 -12.24 -24.56 -8.26
C GLN A 71 -12.21 -25.79 -9.17
N LYS A 72 -11.47 -25.70 -10.29
CA LYS A 72 -11.26 -26.83 -11.18
C LYS A 72 -10.50 -27.97 -10.51
N ARG A 73 -9.39 -27.66 -9.82
CA ARG A 73 -8.63 -28.63 -9.01
C ARG A 73 -9.50 -29.28 -7.93
N ASN A 74 -10.34 -28.46 -7.25
CA ASN A 74 -11.28 -29.00 -6.27
C ASN A 74 -12.31 -29.94 -6.91
N THR A 75 -12.76 -29.62 -8.12
CA THR A 75 -13.70 -30.47 -8.88
C THR A 75 -13.02 -31.78 -9.32
N GLU A 76 -11.79 -31.68 -9.81
CA GLU A 76 -10.99 -32.85 -10.21
C GLU A 76 -10.67 -33.75 -8.99
N LEU A 77 -10.30 -33.15 -7.86
CA LEU A 77 -10.06 -33.88 -6.62
C LEU A 77 -11.31 -34.58 -6.12
N LYS A 78 -12.48 -33.94 -6.22
CA LYS A 78 -13.78 -34.53 -5.85
C LYS A 78 -14.18 -35.70 -6.80
N GLN A 79 -13.85 -35.57 -8.09
CA GLN A 79 -14.07 -36.66 -9.08
C GLN A 79 -13.14 -37.86 -8.81
N GLN A 80 -11.85 -37.57 -8.52
CA GLN A 80 -10.89 -38.61 -8.12
C GLN A 80 -11.35 -39.37 -6.84
N TYR A 81 -11.81 -38.60 -5.85
CA TYR A 81 -12.38 -39.19 -4.63
C TYR A 81 -13.59 -40.08 -4.91
N GLN A 82 -14.51 -39.62 -5.78
CA GLN A 82 -15.68 -40.39 -6.16
C GLN A 82 -15.32 -41.65 -6.99
N SER A 83 -14.28 -41.57 -7.82
CA SER A 83 -13.78 -42.74 -8.55
C SER A 83 -13.11 -43.75 -7.63
N LEU A 84 -12.31 -43.25 -6.64
CA LEU A 84 -11.69 -44.06 -5.63
C LEU A 84 -12.75 -44.79 -4.75
N MET A 85 -13.81 -44.07 -4.37
CA MET A 85 -14.96 -44.67 -3.64
C MET A 85 -15.71 -45.71 -4.45
N ARG A 86 -15.86 -45.51 -5.78
CA ARG A 86 -16.46 -46.50 -6.70
C ARG A 86 -15.57 -47.73 -6.84
N ASN A 87 -14.29 -47.57 -7.02
CA ASN A 87 -13.32 -48.68 -7.08
C ASN A 87 -13.22 -49.44 -5.77
N TYR A 88 -13.39 -48.71 -4.64
CA TYR A 88 -13.44 -49.33 -3.30
C TYR A 88 -14.67 -50.19 -3.10
N ASN A 89 -15.85 -49.71 -3.49
CA ASN A 89 -17.07 -50.51 -3.38
C ASN A 89 -17.01 -51.77 -4.23
N SER A 90 -16.14 -51.80 -5.24
CA SER A 90 -15.90 -53.02 -6.04
C SER A 90 -14.80 -53.93 -5.47
N ASN A 91 -13.91 -53.40 -4.59
CA ASN A 91 -12.77 -54.12 -4.01
C ASN A 91 -12.86 -54.25 -2.48
N VAL A 92 -14.07 -54.28 -1.88
CA VAL A 92 -14.38 -54.12 -0.46
C VAL A 92 -13.73 -55.14 0.49
N SER A 93 -13.14 -56.26 0.00
CA SER A 93 -12.57 -57.28 0.87
C SER A 93 -11.09 -57.04 1.32
N GLN A 94 -10.37 -56.09 0.73
CA GLN A 94 -8.93 -55.90 1.07
C GLN A 94 -8.50 -54.45 1.38
N GLY A 95 -9.37 -53.45 1.29
CA GLY A 95 -8.97 -52.03 1.29
C GLY A 95 -9.37 -51.18 2.50
N GLN A 96 -10.02 -51.74 3.54
CA GLN A 96 -10.67 -50.98 4.63
C GLN A 96 -9.74 -50.06 5.45
N VAL A 97 -8.50 -50.48 5.67
CA VAL A 97 -7.53 -49.72 6.50
C VAL A 97 -6.99 -48.47 5.80
N ASN A 98 -6.80 -48.55 4.48
CA ASN A 98 -6.21 -47.43 3.72
C ASN A 98 -7.16 -46.25 3.47
N ILE A 99 -8.46 -46.50 3.44
CA ILE A 99 -9.49 -45.50 3.15
C ILE A 99 -9.81 -44.66 4.40
N SER A 100 -9.87 -45.29 5.59
CA SER A 100 -10.01 -44.51 6.83
C SER A 100 -8.92 -43.46 6.93
N LYS A 101 -7.68 -43.79 6.55
CA LYS A 101 -6.54 -42.89 6.57
C LYS A 101 -6.68 -41.73 5.56
N LEU A 102 -7.18 -42.07 4.35
CA LEU A 102 -7.43 -41.06 3.31
C LEU A 102 -8.60 -40.11 3.67
N VAL A 103 -9.64 -40.59 4.28
CA VAL A 103 -10.75 -39.78 4.79
C VAL A 103 -10.27 -38.84 5.90
N ASP A 104 -9.41 -39.34 6.79
CA ASP A 104 -8.83 -38.53 7.86
C ASP A 104 -7.91 -37.41 7.27
N GLU A 105 -7.13 -37.72 6.22
CA GLU A 105 -6.30 -36.75 5.54
C GLU A 105 -7.13 -35.69 4.79
N ILE A 106 -8.22 -36.08 4.12
CA ILE A 106 -9.14 -35.14 3.44
C ILE A 106 -9.86 -34.25 4.47
N ASN A 107 -10.34 -34.84 5.57
CA ASN A 107 -10.98 -34.08 6.66
C ASN A 107 -9.98 -33.11 7.32
N ALA A 108 -8.73 -33.52 7.51
CA ALA A 108 -7.67 -32.66 8.00
C ALA A 108 -7.37 -31.53 7.02
N SER A 109 -7.33 -31.82 5.71
CA SER A 109 -7.11 -30.84 4.64
C SER A 109 -8.24 -29.81 4.56
N ASN A 110 -9.50 -30.28 4.58
CA ASN A 110 -10.67 -29.40 4.58
C ASN A 110 -10.71 -28.50 5.83
N LYS A 111 -10.36 -29.06 7.01
CA LYS A 111 -10.23 -28.27 8.24
C LYS A 111 -9.14 -27.21 8.13
N PHE A 112 -8.03 -27.54 7.48
CA PHE A 112 -6.93 -26.62 7.25
C PHE A 112 -7.33 -25.48 6.28
N ILE A 113 -8.01 -25.81 5.18
CA ILE A 113 -8.54 -24.81 4.22
C ILE A 113 -9.48 -23.85 4.93
N LYS A 114 -10.42 -24.37 5.73
CA LYS A 114 -11.34 -23.52 6.52
C LYS A 114 -10.58 -22.58 7.45
N GLN A 115 -9.57 -23.06 8.16
CA GLN A 115 -8.73 -22.23 9.03
C GLN A 115 -7.96 -21.13 8.25
N LEU A 116 -7.47 -21.43 7.03
CA LEU A 116 -6.81 -20.44 6.18
C LEU A 116 -7.78 -19.36 5.72
N VAL A 117 -8.99 -19.74 5.32
CA VAL A 117 -10.03 -18.78 4.90
C VAL A 117 -10.43 -17.88 6.08
N GLU A 118 -10.63 -18.44 7.25
CA GLU A 118 -10.94 -17.66 8.47
C GLU A 118 -9.79 -16.74 8.86
N ALA A 119 -8.54 -17.21 8.79
CA ALA A 119 -7.36 -16.40 9.08
C ALA A 119 -7.19 -15.25 8.07
N LYS A 120 -7.46 -15.52 6.79
CA LYS A 120 -7.45 -14.48 5.74
C LYS A 120 -8.54 -13.45 5.98
N SER A 121 -9.77 -13.85 6.19
CA SER A 121 -10.89 -12.95 6.47
C SER A 121 -10.62 -12.06 7.69
N LYS A 122 -10.07 -12.63 8.76
CA LYS A 122 -9.66 -11.87 9.94
C LYS A 122 -8.53 -10.88 9.64
N SER A 123 -7.58 -11.28 8.80
CA SER A 123 -6.50 -10.39 8.37
C SER A 123 -7.04 -9.21 7.56
N ASP A 124 -7.93 -9.47 6.61
CA ASP A 124 -8.54 -8.44 5.75
C ASP A 124 -9.36 -7.45 6.60
N SER A 125 -10.15 -7.96 7.56
CA SER A 125 -10.91 -7.10 8.49
C SER A 125 -10.00 -6.24 9.37
N LEU A 126 -8.89 -6.78 9.87
CA LEU A 126 -7.93 -6.03 10.66
C LEU A 126 -7.20 -4.96 9.83
N ASN A 127 -6.82 -5.26 8.60
CA ASN A 127 -6.22 -4.30 7.69
C ASN A 127 -7.18 -3.15 7.38
N GLN A 128 -8.45 -3.46 7.16
CA GLN A 128 -9.48 -2.44 6.94
C GLN A 128 -9.71 -1.57 8.18
N ALA A 129 -9.77 -2.17 9.36
CA ALA A 129 -9.90 -1.44 10.62
C ALA A 129 -8.68 -0.54 10.87
N LEU A 130 -7.46 -1.03 10.60
CA LEU A 130 -6.22 -0.29 10.69
C LEU A 130 -6.21 0.90 9.73
N THR A 131 -6.52 0.67 8.46
CA THR A 131 -6.61 1.72 7.42
C THR A 131 -7.64 2.78 7.79
N ASN A 132 -8.84 2.38 8.21
CA ASN A 132 -9.88 3.31 8.64
C ASN A 132 -9.44 4.15 9.86
N LYS A 133 -8.74 3.54 10.82
CA LYS A 133 -8.22 4.25 12.00
C LYS A 133 -7.13 5.24 11.61
N LEU A 134 -6.21 4.86 10.72
CA LEU A 134 -5.18 5.74 10.16
C LEU A 134 -5.82 6.94 9.45
N THR A 135 -6.69 6.70 8.49
CA THR A 135 -7.34 7.75 7.70
C THR A 135 -8.16 8.71 8.57
N ARG A 136 -8.86 8.20 9.59
CA ARG A 136 -9.64 9.04 10.51
C ARG A 136 -8.80 9.85 11.49
N SER A 137 -7.56 9.44 11.76
CA SER A 137 -6.66 10.16 12.67
C SER A 137 -5.94 11.32 12.00
N LEU A 138 -5.90 11.33 10.67
CA LEU A 138 -5.24 12.36 9.87
C LEU A 138 -6.22 13.51 9.56
N THR A 139 -5.71 14.74 9.59
CA THR A 139 -6.44 15.93 9.15
C THR A 139 -6.50 15.98 7.62
N ARG A 140 -7.34 16.87 7.06
CA ARG A 140 -7.42 17.08 5.61
C ARG A 140 -6.08 17.59 5.02
N GLU A 141 -5.38 18.41 5.77
CA GLU A 141 -4.08 18.95 5.39
C GLU A 141 -3.02 17.85 5.36
N GLU A 142 -3.00 16.97 6.38
CA GLU A 142 -2.07 15.82 6.40
C GLU A 142 -2.36 14.82 5.29
N MET A 143 -3.63 14.60 4.93
CA MET A 143 -4.02 13.71 3.82
C MET A 143 -3.58 14.20 2.43
N GLN A 144 -3.07 15.43 2.29
CA GLN A 144 -2.44 15.87 1.05
C GLN A 144 -1.04 15.29 0.88
N ASP A 145 -0.36 15.02 1.98
CA ASP A 145 1.02 14.53 2.04
C ASP A 145 1.12 13.06 2.49
N VAL A 146 0.00 12.46 2.91
CA VAL A 146 -0.08 11.08 3.40
C VAL A 146 -1.12 10.30 2.60
N ASP A 147 -0.70 9.19 2.01
CA ASP A 147 -1.59 8.24 1.34
C ASP A 147 -1.59 6.90 2.08
N VAL A 148 -2.78 6.32 2.29
CA VAL A 148 -2.93 5.04 3.01
C VAL A 148 -3.71 4.08 2.13
N GLU A 149 -3.06 2.99 1.74
CA GLU A 149 -3.65 1.98 0.86
C GLU A 149 -3.41 0.55 1.37
N VAL A 150 -4.25 -0.39 0.94
CA VAL A 150 -4.06 -1.82 1.21
C VAL A 150 -3.79 -2.54 -0.10
N LEU A 151 -2.58 -3.06 -0.25
CA LEU A 151 -2.18 -3.84 -1.41
C LEU A 151 -1.75 -5.24 -0.98
N LYS A 152 -2.36 -6.27 -1.59
CA LYS A 152 -2.01 -7.68 -1.33
C LYS A 152 -2.01 -8.08 0.16
N GLY A 153 -2.91 -7.49 0.94
CA GLY A 153 -3.04 -7.78 2.37
C GLY A 153 -2.00 -7.09 3.27
N VAL A 154 -1.26 -6.13 2.76
CA VAL A 154 -0.34 -5.28 3.52
C VAL A 154 -0.85 -3.83 3.48
N VAL A 155 -0.82 -3.17 4.63
CA VAL A 155 -1.15 -1.73 4.72
C VAL A 155 0.10 -0.93 4.40
N TYR A 156 -0.01 0.01 3.49
CA TYR A 156 1.04 0.96 3.09
C TYR A 156 0.63 2.36 3.48
N ILE A 157 1.54 3.09 4.10
CA ILE A 157 1.41 4.51 4.45
C ILE A 157 2.53 5.23 3.72
N SER A 158 2.20 5.99 2.69
CA SER A 158 3.16 6.76 1.90
C SER A 158 3.17 8.21 2.39
N LEU A 159 4.33 8.69 2.78
CA LEU A 159 4.56 10.01 3.34
C LEU A 159 5.39 10.83 2.35
N ALA A 160 4.91 12.00 1.94
CA ALA A 160 5.62 12.88 1.04
C ALA A 160 6.92 13.40 1.67
N ASP A 161 7.97 13.49 0.86
CA ASP A 161 9.31 13.90 1.30
C ASP A 161 9.34 15.28 1.94
N ASN A 162 8.67 16.25 1.32
CA ASN A 162 8.59 17.64 1.79
C ASN A 162 7.87 17.81 3.13
N MET A 163 7.05 16.84 3.53
CA MET A 163 6.45 16.80 4.85
C MET A 163 7.46 16.34 5.91
N LEU A 164 8.27 15.34 5.55
CA LEU A 164 9.18 14.69 6.51
C LEU A 164 10.50 15.43 6.65
N TYR A 165 11.10 15.89 5.54
CA TYR A 165 12.48 16.36 5.50
C TYR A 165 12.63 17.69 4.78
N GLN A 166 13.73 18.38 5.07
CA GLN A 166 14.21 19.45 4.22
C GLN A 166 14.91 18.90 2.97
N SER A 167 14.94 19.66 1.88
CA SER A 167 15.52 19.24 0.62
C SER A 167 16.97 18.74 0.78
N GLY A 168 17.20 17.51 0.38
CA GLY A 168 18.51 16.83 0.46
C GLY A 168 18.95 16.50 1.89
N SER A 169 18.06 16.57 2.90
CA SER A 169 18.31 16.16 4.26
C SER A 169 17.63 14.82 4.56
N TYR A 170 18.07 14.15 5.60
CA TYR A 170 17.45 12.99 6.22
C TYR A 170 16.96 13.30 7.65
N GLU A 171 17.15 14.51 8.14
CA GLU A 171 16.68 14.94 9.47
C GLU A 171 15.17 15.20 9.43
N ILE A 172 14.47 14.67 10.45
CA ILE A 172 13.02 14.84 10.58
C ILE A 172 12.68 16.28 10.92
N GLY A 173 11.87 16.89 10.07
CA GLY A 173 11.40 18.26 10.26
C GLY A 173 10.30 18.37 11.35
N PRO A 174 10.08 19.56 11.90
CA PRO A 174 9.08 19.76 12.97
C PRO A 174 7.64 19.38 12.57
N ARG A 175 7.26 19.60 11.32
CA ARG A 175 5.93 19.27 10.79
C ARG A 175 5.64 17.76 10.78
N ALA A 176 6.68 16.94 10.60
CA ALA A 176 6.54 15.48 10.57
C ALA A 176 6.13 14.90 11.92
N GLY A 177 6.50 15.56 13.01
CA GLY A 177 6.36 15.03 14.38
C GLY A 177 4.91 14.70 14.74
N GLU A 178 3.96 15.55 14.39
CA GLU A 178 2.55 15.34 14.72
C GLU A 178 1.98 14.14 13.96
N THR A 179 2.20 14.08 12.67
CA THR A 179 1.74 12.96 11.80
C THR A 179 2.39 11.63 12.20
N LEU A 180 3.71 11.62 12.43
CA LEU A 180 4.41 10.43 12.90
C LEU A 180 3.93 9.97 14.27
N SER A 181 3.58 10.88 15.19
CA SER A 181 2.99 10.55 16.49
C SER A 181 1.66 9.81 16.35
N LYS A 182 0.77 10.27 15.47
CA LYS A 182 -0.52 9.62 15.19
C LYS A 182 -0.32 8.22 14.61
N ILE A 183 0.58 8.08 13.63
CA ILE A 183 0.93 6.81 13.01
C ILE A 183 1.53 5.86 14.06
N ALA A 184 2.49 6.31 14.86
CA ALA A 184 3.15 5.53 15.89
C ALA A 184 2.17 5.00 16.95
N LYS A 185 1.23 5.84 17.40
CA LYS A 185 0.18 5.44 18.33
C LYS A 185 -0.65 4.27 17.77
N ILE A 186 -1.02 4.36 16.51
CA ILE A 186 -1.79 3.30 15.86
C ILE A 186 -0.94 2.04 15.69
N ILE A 187 0.30 2.15 15.22
CA ILE A 187 1.24 1.01 15.09
C ILE A 187 1.43 0.30 16.45
N THR A 188 1.48 1.06 17.53
CA THR A 188 1.64 0.50 18.89
C THR A 188 0.43 -0.30 19.33
N ASP A 189 -0.78 0.10 18.93
CA ASP A 189 -2.02 -0.64 19.21
C ASP A 189 -2.09 -1.99 18.44
N TYR A 190 -1.45 -2.08 17.27
CA TYR A 190 -1.46 -3.25 16.40
C TYR A 190 -0.14 -4.04 16.48
N LYS A 191 0.05 -4.77 17.60
CA LYS A 191 1.31 -5.46 17.94
C LYS A 191 1.71 -6.61 17.01
N ASP A 192 0.75 -7.19 16.29
CA ASP A 192 0.97 -8.33 15.38
C ASP A 192 1.57 -7.94 14.02
N TYR A 193 1.83 -6.65 13.81
CA TYR A 193 2.39 -6.14 12.55
C TYR A 193 3.85 -5.79 12.73
N GLU A 194 4.68 -6.24 11.80
CA GLU A 194 6.02 -5.71 11.57
C GLU A 194 5.94 -4.32 10.94
N VAL A 195 6.98 -3.53 11.04
CA VAL A 195 7.03 -2.16 10.52
C VAL A 195 8.27 -2.04 9.65
N LEU A 196 8.10 -2.03 8.35
CA LEU A 196 9.19 -1.78 7.41
C LEU A 196 9.06 -0.35 6.88
N VAL A 197 10.07 0.45 7.10
CA VAL A 197 10.19 1.82 6.60
C VAL A 197 11.12 1.82 5.39
N GLU A 198 10.61 2.24 4.23
CA GLU A 198 11.36 2.31 2.99
C GLU A 198 11.48 3.76 2.51
N GLY A 199 12.71 4.24 2.34
CA GLY A 199 12.99 5.52 1.70
C GLY A 199 13.07 5.35 0.18
N ASN A 200 12.48 6.28 -0.56
CA ASN A 200 12.51 6.35 -2.02
C ASN A 200 12.88 7.76 -2.47
N THR A 201 13.61 7.86 -3.57
CA THR A 201 14.00 9.13 -4.19
C THR A 201 13.44 9.22 -5.61
N ASP A 202 13.55 10.40 -6.21
CA ASP A 202 13.48 10.55 -7.66
C ASP A 202 14.84 10.16 -8.30
N ASN A 203 14.97 10.37 -9.60
CA ASN A 203 16.18 10.07 -10.37
C ASN A 203 17.18 11.23 -10.40
N VAL A 204 17.00 12.29 -9.61
CA VAL A 204 17.97 13.38 -9.54
C VAL A 204 19.15 12.94 -8.68
N PRO A 205 20.37 12.92 -9.23
CA PRO A 205 21.54 12.53 -8.46
C PRO A 205 21.78 13.46 -7.28
N ILE A 206 22.17 12.90 -6.15
CA ILE A 206 22.59 13.65 -4.97
C ILE A 206 24.02 13.27 -4.59
N SER A 207 24.80 14.27 -4.20
CA SER A 207 26.10 14.08 -3.55
C SER A 207 26.32 15.21 -2.56
N ARG A 208 26.46 14.87 -1.27
CA ARG A 208 26.68 15.79 -0.16
C ARG A 208 27.62 15.13 0.86
N PRO A 209 28.17 15.86 1.81
CA PRO A 209 28.88 15.23 2.93
C PRO A 209 28.01 14.14 3.57
N ASN A 210 28.58 12.93 3.73
CA ASN A 210 27.93 11.74 4.26
C ASN A 210 26.77 11.13 3.43
N ILE A 211 26.52 11.65 2.21
CA ILE A 211 25.49 11.13 1.28
C ILE A 211 26.11 11.02 -0.11
N ARG A 212 26.53 9.82 -0.51
CA ARG A 212 27.23 9.60 -1.78
C ARG A 212 26.28 9.56 -2.97
N ASN A 213 25.05 9.06 -2.78
CA ASN A 213 24.07 8.80 -3.83
C ASN A 213 22.64 8.63 -3.26
N ASN A 214 21.69 8.35 -4.12
CA ASN A 214 20.28 8.13 -3.77
C ASN A 214 20.05 6.90 -2.87
N TRP A 215 20.92 5.89 -2.91
CA TRP A 215 20.85 4.74 -1.98
C TRP A 215 21.14 5.19 -0.55
N ASP A 216 22.21 5.96 -0.34
CA ASP A 216 22.56 6.47 0.98
C ASP A 216 21.44 7.38 1.51
N LEU A 217 20.95 8.34 0.69
CA LEU A 217 19.90 9.25 1.11
C LEU A 217 18.64 8.51 1.53
N SER A 218 18.18 7.56 0.71
CA SER A 218 16.96 6.81 0.98
C SER A 218 17.07 5.94 2.24
N ALA A 219 18.22 5.29 2.45
CA ALA A 219 18.47 4.48 3.63
C ALA A 219 18.56 5.33 4.92
N LEU A 220 19.26 6.45 4.88
CA LEU A 220 19.36 7.39 6.00
C LEU A 220 18.00 7.97 6.37
N ARG A 221 17.17 8.33 5.40
CA ARG A 221 15.81 8.81 5.61
C ARG A 221 14.92 7.77 6.30
N ALA A 222 14.95 6.54 5.81
CA ALA A 222 14.23 5.44 6.44
C ALA A 222 14.70 5.21 7.89
N SER A 223 16.02 5.25 8.12
CA SER A 223 16.63 5.13 9.44
C SER A 223 16.18 6.24 10.38
N SER A 224 16.09 7.50 9.90
CA SER A 224 15.64 8.63 10.72
C SER A 224 14.19 8.45 11.18
N VAL A 225 13.30 7.98 10.31
CA VAL A 225 11.91 7.68 10.70
C VAL A 225 11.85 6.53 11.70
N VAL A 226 12.62 5.47 11.51
CA VAL A 226 12.71 4.34 12.47
C VAL A 226 13.18 4.84 13.84
N GLN A 227 14.23 5.67 13.88
CA GLN A 227 14.74 6.24 15.14
C GLN A 227 13.70 7.15 15.82
N GLU A 228 12.98 7.97 15.06
CA GLU A 228 11.91 8.82 15.60
C GLU A 228 10.77 7.96 16.18
N LEU A 229 10.33 6.92 15.47
CA LEU A 229 9.30 5.98 15.95
C LEU A 229 9.74 5.25 17.22
N GLN A 230 11.00 4.83 17.31
CA GLN A 230 11.55 4.15 18.47
C GLN A 230 11.74 5.11 19.66
N ASN A 231 12.54 6.17 19.45
CA ASN A 231 13.09 6.96 20.55
C ASN A 231 12.08 7.94 21.13
N LYS A 232 11.21 8.50 20.26
CA LYS A 232 10.26 9.54 20.66
C LYS A 232 8.86 8.98 20.92
N TYR A 233 8.45 7.96 20.15
CA TYR A 233 7.09 7.43 20.26
C TYR A 233 7.02 6.03 20.83
N GLY A 234 8.16 5.41 21.21
CA GLY A 234 8.20 4.16 21.95
C GLY A 234 7.73 2.92 21.17
N VAL A 235 7.81 2.93 19.84
CA VAL A 235 7.53 1.73 19.06
C VAL A 235 8.63 0.69 19.30
N ASP A 236 8.24 -0.57 19.55
CA ASP A 236 9.17 -1.67 19.85
C ASP A 236 10.19 -1.84 18.70
N PRO A 237 11.52 -1.66 18.97
CA PRO A 237 12.55 -1.76 17.95
C PRO A 237 12.65 -3.15 17.31
N LYS A 238 12.20 -4.21 17.98
CA LYS A 238 12.17 -5.57 17.40
C LYS A 238 11.26 -5.70 16.19
N ARG A 239 10.30 -4.78 16.06
CA ARG A 239 9.34 -4.74 14.95
C ARG A 239 9.78 -3.81 13.83
N LEU A 240 10.80 -2.97 14.05
CA LEU A 240 11.20 -1.91 13.15
C LEU A 240 12.31 -2.37 12.20
N SER A 241 12.16 -2.09 10.93
CA SER A 241 13.18 -2.27 9.90
C SER A 241 13.26 -1.03 9.02
N ALA A 242 14.48 -0.63 8.63
CA ALA A 242 14.73 0.47 7.70
C ALA A 242 15.33 -0.07 6.41
N ALA A 243 14.85 0.40 5.25
CA ALA A 243 15.37 0.04 3.95
C ALA A 243 15.47 1.27 3.03
N GLY A 244 16.50 1.31 2.18
CA GLY A 244 16.63 2.29 1.10
C GLY A 244 16.33 1.64 -0.24
N ARG A 245 15.56 2.31 -1.10
CA ARG A 245 15.27 1.87 -2.47
C ARG A 245 15.94 2.74 -3.53
N GLY A 246 16.53 3.88 -3.12
CA GLY A 246 17.04 4.85 -4.08
C GLY A 246 15.95 5.31 -5.04
N GLU A 247 16.30 5.45 -6.31
CA GLU A 247 15.43 5.85 -7.41
C GLU A 247 14.73 4.67 -8.13
N TYR A 248 14.98 3.42 -7.69
CA TYR A 248 14.64 2.19 -8.43
C TYR A 248 13.24 1.64 -8.11
N ASN A 249 12.44 2.37 -7.34
CA ASN A 249 11.04 2.02 -7.06
C ASN A 249 10.08 3.18 -7.37
N PRO A 250 10.06 3.71 -8.62
CA PRO A 250 9.24 4.85 -8.96
C PRO A 250 7.76 4.47 -9.02
N VAL A 251 6.89 5.33 -8.47
CA VAL A 251 5.41 5.24 -8.57
C VAL A 251 4.84 6.16 -9.64
N ALA A 252 5.67 7.03 -10.19
CA ALA A 252 5.35 7.92 -11.30
C ALA A 252 6.57 8.09 -12.21
N LYS A 253 6.35 8.59 -13.43
CA LYS A 253 7.46 8.92 -14.34
C LYS A 253 8.29 10.08 -13.79
N ASN A 254 9.61 9.99 -13.92
CA ASN A 254 10.56 11.04 -13.49
C ASN A 254 10.74 12.18 -14.53
N ASP A 255 9.94 12.22 -15.57
CA ASP A 255 9.99 13.22 -16.63
C ASP A 255 9.30 14.55 -16.28
N THR A 256 8.51 14.56 -15.21
CA THR A 256 7.81 15.75 -14.72
C THR A 256 8.16 16.01 -13.25
N GLU A 257 8.13 17.27 -12.84
CA GLU A 257 8.38 17.63 -11.43
C GLU A 257 7.33 17.00 -10.48
N LYS A 258 6.08 16.93 -10.92
CA LYS A 258 5.02 16.26 -10.17
C LYS A 258 5.30 14.75 -10.01
N GLY A 259 5.82 14.11 -11.05
CA GLY A 259 6.20 12.70 -10.98
C GLY A 259 7.38 12.46 -10.03
N LYS A 260 8.42 13.30 -10.12
CA LYS A 260 9.55 13.28 -9.19
C LYS A 260 9.11 13.49 -7.75
N GLN A 261 8.23 14.46 -7.49
CA GLN A 261 7.67 14.70 -6.15
C GLN A 261 6.96 13.48 -5.58
N ARG A 262 6.20 12.73 -6.39
CA ARG A 262 5.57 11.49 -5.96
C ARG A 262 6.56 10.36 -5.69
N ASN A 263 7.68 10.35 -6.41
CA ASN A 263 8.73 9.35 -6.21
C ASN A 263 9.53 9.63 -4.93
N ARG A 264 9.75 10.91 -4.58
CA ARG A 264 10.35 11.31 -3.30
C ARG A 264 9.36 11.06 -2.17
N ARG A 265 9.41 9.88 -1.58
CA ARG A 265 8.52 9.46 -0.50
C ARG A 265 9.21 8.53 0.48
N THR A 266 8.73 8.52 1.71
CA THR A 266 9.00 7.45 2.66
C THR A 266 7.74 6.62 2.82
N GLN A 267 7.85 5.32 2.66
CA GLN A 267 6.73 4.39 2.72
C GLN A 267 6.88 3.50 3.95
N ILE A 268 5.86 3.48 4.80
CA ILE A 268 5.77 2.58 5.95
C ILE A 268 4.83 1.45 5.53
N SER A 269 5.35 0.23 5.46
CA SER A 269 4.54 -0.96 5.22
C SER A 269 4.37 -1.76 6.49
N LEU A 270 3.15 -2.27 6.68
CA LEU A 270 2.75 -3.00 7.87
C LEU A 270 2.38 -4.44 7.49
N PRO A 271 3.36 -5.30 7.18
CA PRO A 271 3.10 -6.72 6.97
C PRO A 271 2.73 -7.38 8.30
N ARG A 272 1.69 -8.20 8.27
CA ARG A 272 1.33 -9.00 9.44
C ARG A 272 2.30 -10.17 9.59
N ASN A 273 2.83 -10.35 10.80
CA ASN A 273 3.68 -11.49 11.10
C ASN A 273 2.85 -12.79 11.27
N LEU A 274 2.35 -13.31 10.14
CA LEU A 274 1.58 -14.56 10.13
C LEU A 274 2.48 -15.79 10.41
N ILE A 275 3.78 -15.68 10.14
CA ILE A 275 4.72 -16.81 10.27
C ILE A 275 4.96 -17.13 11.73
N SER A 276 5.13 -16.13 12.60
CA SER A 276 5.35 -16.36 14.04
C SER A 276 4.13 -16.99 14.73
N SER A 277 2.93 -16.55 14.39
CA SER A 277 1.68 -17.12 14.92
C SER A 277 1.44 -18.55 14.42
N TRP A 278 1.83 -18.83 13.19
CA TRP A 278 1.68 -20.14 12.55
C TRP A 278 2.73 -21.15 13.08
N ILE A 279 4.00 -20.75 13.19
CA ILE A 279 5.06 -21.59 13.82
C ILE A 279 4.72 -21.88 15.27
N LEU A 280 4.19 -20.90 16.00
CA LEU A 280 3.75 -21.10 17.39
C LEU A 280 2.60 -22.10 17.46
N SER A 281 1.62 -22.02 16.54
CA SER A 281 0.49 -22.96 16.48
C SER A 281 0.93 -24.39 16.11
N ILE A 282 1.91 -24.54 15.21
CA ILE A 282 2.51 -25.84 14.87
C ILE A 282 3.30 -26.40 16.05
N ARG A 283 4.13 -25.60 16.73
CA ARG A 283 4.87 -26.03 17.92
C ARG A 283 3.95 -26.48 19.04
N LEU A 284 2.85 -25.78 19.28
CA LEU A 284 1.87 -26.17 20.29
C LEU A 284 1.18 -27.46 19.93
N ARG A 285 0.89 -27.71 18.64
CA ARG A 285 0.29 -29.01 18.18
C ARG A 285 1.28 -30.17 18.27
N LEU A 286 2.53 -29.97 17.90
CA LEU A 286 3.57 -30.99 18.04
C LEU A 286 3.80 -31.34 19.51
N LYS A 287 3.77 -30.36 20.41
CA LYS A 287 3.84 -30.62 21.87
C LYS A 287 2.62 -31.36 22.38
N ALA A 288 1.41 -31.04 21.92
CA ALA A 288 0.19 -31.74 22.30
C ALA A 288 0.16 -33.21 21.80
N ASN A 289 0.60 -33.45 20.57
CA ASN A 289 0.70 -34.82 20.00
C ASN A 289 1.76 -35.67 20.70
N ASN A 290 2.92 -35.10 21.05
CA ASN A 290 3.95 -35.83 21.80
C ASN A 290 3.46 -36.21 23.21
N ASN A 291 2.70 -35.33 23.90
CA ASN A 291 2.14 -35.64 25.21
C ASN A 291 1.06 -36.72 25.15
N THR A 292 0.28 -36.81 24.08
CA THR A 292 -0.72 -37.88 23.89
C THR A 292 -0.07 -39.23 23.53
N HIS A 293 1.10 -39.24 22.91
CA HIS A 293 1.85 -40.47 22.64
C HIS A 293 2.52 -41.02 23.91
N ILE A 294 3.06 -40.16 24.78
CA ILE A 294 3.70 -40.55 26.03
C ILE A 294 2.65 -41.14 27.01
N MET A 295 1.44 -40.58 27.11
CA MET A 295 0.37 -41.12 27.96
C MET A 295 -0.21 -42.45 27.48
N ARG A 296 -0.01 -42.83 26.20
CA ARG A 296 -0.44 -44.15 25.68
C ARG A 296 0.59 -45.24 25.86
N THR A 297 1.85 -44.91 26.06
CA THR A 297 2.91 -45.90 26.34
C THR A 297 3.04 -46.26 27.81
N ASP A 298 2.52 -45.40 28.73
CA ASP A 298 2.56 -45.64 30.17
C ASP A 298 1.31 -46.41 30.69
N SER A 299 0.37 -46.79 29.80
CA SER A 299 -0.86 -47.52 30.13
C SER A 299 -0.97 -48.89 29.45
N ALA A 300 0.15 -49.44 28.94
CA ALA A 300 0.31 -50.81 28.43
C ALA A 300 1.44 -51.50 29.19
#